data_2b10b4e721808c005d61c27e37837b4a
#
_entry.id   2b10b4e721808c005d61c27e37837b4a
#
_cell.length_a   1.000
_cell.length_b   1.000
_cell.length_c   1.000
_cell.angle_alpha   90.00
_cell.angle_beta   90.00
_cell.angle_gamma   90.00
#
_symmetry.space_group_name_H-M   'P 1'
#
loop_
_entity.id
_entity.type
_entity.pdbx_description
1 polymer ?
#
loop_
_entity_poly.entity_id
_entity_poly.type
_entity_poly.pdbx_seq_one_letter_code
_entity_poly.pdbx_strand_id
1 'polypeptide(L)'
;VRASLAFAAIVLGYAATTWSFASALRTRQPERAHAFAPHDGRILAELAEQWSGPEATAERRTRADAFARDALRRDPTTVAAAATLGLNAQIRGDTPAARRWFGFAEKLSRRDLRTQLWAIEYSVGRGDVPGTLRHYDIALRTSRSAAGLLFPVLGSAISDGAIRAALTQTMARKPDWAPFFVADVAAGDNDPKAVALLFQGLTAAGIDVSDRARSQVIARLVQANEIGPAWAYYASIRPGASRSKSRDPRFTAQLAD
;
A
#
# COMPACT_ATOMS: atom_id res chain seq x y z
N VAL A 1 24.13 22.90 47.93
CA VAL A 1 22.93 23.19 47.12
C VAL A 1 23.32 23.74 45.73
N ARG A 2 24.12 24.83 45.60
CA ARG A 2 24.49 25.41 44.30
C ARG A 2 25.34 24.43 43.44
N ALA A 3 26.32 23.73 44.03
CA ALA A 3 27.14 22.78 43.32
C ALA A 3 26.32 21.54 42.83
N SER A 4 25.37 21.06 43.65
CA SER A 4 24.48 19.96 43.27
C SER A 4 23.54 20.33 42.15
N LEU A 5 23.03 21.58 42.12
CA LEU A 5 22.19 22.10 41.04
C LEU A 5 22.98 22.26 39.73
N ALA A 6 24.23 22.79 39.82
CA ALA A 6 25.10 22.90 38.65
C ALA A 6 25.44 21.51 38.04
N PHE A 7 25.78 20.55 38.89
CA PHE A 7 26.02 19.16 38.44
C PHE A 7 24.78 18.53 37.78
N ALA A 8 23.60 18.72 38.40
CA ALA A 8 22.34 18.22 37.81
C ALA A 8 22.05 18.87 36.48
N ALA A 9 22.28 20.21 36.33
CA ALA A 9 22.10 20.90 35.08
C ALA A 9 23.04 20.39 33.96
N ILE A 10 24.31 20.11 34.29
CA ILE A 10 25.28 19.55 33.32
C ILE A 10 24.86 18.14 32.89
N VAL A 11 24.45 17.29 33.82
CA VAL A 11 23.99 15.92 33.51
C VAL A 11 22.73 15.94 32.64
N LEU A 12 21.76 16.79 32.98
CA LEU A 12 20.53 16.94 32.19
C LEU A 12 20.83 17.52 30.79
N GLY A 13 21.71 18.52 30.69
CA GLY A 13 22.13 19.09 29.43
C GLY A 13 22.83 18.06 28.54
N TYR A 14 23.73 17.26 29.10
CA TYR A 14 24.39 16.16 28.39
C TYR A 14 23.38 15.08 27.92
N ALA A 15 22.48 14.66 28.81
CA ALA A 15 21.45 13.68 28.48
C ALA A 15 20.49 14.20 27.40
N ALA A 16 20.07 15.46 27.46
CA ALA A 16 19.21 16.08 26.46
C ALA A 16 19.89 16.18 25.09
N THR A 17 21.17 16.57 25.05
CA THR A 17 21.94 16.65 23.81
C THR A 17 22.17 15.26 23.19
N THR A 18 22.60 14.29 23.95
CA THR A 18 22.80 12.92 23.45
C THR A 18 21.51 12.30 22.94
N TRP A 19 20.41 12.49 23.65
CA TRP A 19 19.09 12.02 23.22
C TRP A 19 18.60 12.71 21.93
N SER A 20 18.82 14.03 21.80
CA SER A 20 18.47 14.78 20.59
C SER A 20 19.27 14.30 19.37
N PHE A 21 20.59 14.09 19.53
CA PHE A 21 21.44 13.53 18.48
C PHE A 21 21.01 12.10 18.10
N ALA A 22 20.77 11.24 19.07
CA ALA A 22 20.30 9.89 18.85
C ALA A 22 18.96 9.88 18.07
N SER A 23 18.03 10.75 18.46
CA SER A 23 16.74 10.88 17.79
C SER A 23 16.86 11.38 16.34
N ALA A 24 17.75 12.35 16.09
CA ALA A 24 18.00 12.89 14.74
C ALA A 24 18.65 11.86 13.81
N LEU A 25 19.52 10.99 14.35
CA LEU A 25 20.23 9.96 13.60
C LEU A 25 19.42 8.66 13.43
N ARG A 26 18.37 8.46 14.21
CA ARG A 26 17.63 7.20 14.34
C ARG A 26 17.30 6.53 13.01
N THR A 27 16.70 7.25 12.07
CA THR A 27 16.23 6.66 10.79
C THR A 27 17.32 6.60 9.73
N ARG A 28 18.32 7.49 9.76
CA ARG A 28 19.37 7.56 8.73
C ARG A 28 20.62 6.76 9.09
N GLN A 29 20.98 6.72 10.35
CA GLN A 29 22.19 6.07 10.88
C GLN A 29 21.90 5.39 12.23
N PRO A 30 21.05 4.35 12.25
CA PRO A 30 20.59 3.73 13.50
C PRO A 30 21.75 3.13 14.31
N GLU A 31 22.83 2.67 13.67
CA GLU A 31 24.03 2.18 14.38
C GLU A 31 24.70 3.28 15.19
N ARG A 32 24.83 4.49 14.61
CA ARG A 32 25.36 5.65 15.35
C ARG A 32 24.39 6.13 16.43
N ALA A 33 23.10 6.15 16.12
CA ALA A 33 22.08 6.49 17.10
C ALA A 33 22.13 5.55 18.31
N HIS A 34 22.34 4.26 18.07
CA HIS A 34 22.49 3.24 19.11
C HIS A 34 23.71 3.48 20.01
N ALA A 35 24.83 3.99 19.47
CA ALA A 35 25.99 4.34 20.29
C ALA A 35 25.69 5.46 21.31
N PHE A 36 24.80 6.39 20.98
CA PHE A 36 24.37 7.47 21.89
C PHE A 36 23.25 7.06 22.86
N ALA A 37 22.33 6.19 22.41
CA ALA A 37 21.19 5.75 23.21
C ALA A 37 20.95 4.24 23.04
N PRO A 38 21.80 3.38 23.63
CA PRO A 38 21.78 1.92 23.43
C PRO A 38 20.52 1.24 23.98
N HIS A 39 19.76 1.96 24.80
CA HIS A 39 18.57 1.43 25.47
C HIS A 39 17.27 2.03 24.93
N ASP A 40 17.31 2.84 23.87
CA ASP A 40 16.10 3.37 23.24
C ASP A 40 15.43 2.30 22.36
N GLY A 41 14.20 1.91 22.71
CA GLY A 41 13.46 0.86 22.02
C GLY A 41 13.18 1.20 20.55
N ARG A 42 13.02 2.48 20.22
CA ARG A 42 12.78 2.92 18.84
C ARG A 42 14.03 2.79 17.98
N ILE A 43 15.20 3.11 18.55
CA ILE A 43 16.50 2.96 17.86
C ILE A 43 16.80 1.49 17.63
N LEU A 44 16.57 0.65 18.65
CA LEU A 44 16.72 -0.81 18.52
C LEU A 44 15.82 -1.39 17.43
N ALA A 45 14.60 -0.87 17.26
CA ALA A 45 13.68 -1.31 16.22
C ALA A 45 14.16 -0.93 14.81
N GLU A 46 14.64 0.31 14.64
CA GLU A 46 15.22 0.75 13.35
C GLU A 46 16.48 -0.08 13.00
N LEU A 47 17.31 -0.36 13.99
CA LEU A 47 18.49 -1.22 13.81
C LEU A 47 18.09 -2.64 13.40
N ALA A 48 17.08 -3.21 14.05
CA ALA A 48 16.53 -4.50 13.70
C ALA A 48 15.99 -4.53 12.26
N GLU A 49 15.28 -3.48 11.86
CA GLU A 49 14.76 -3.33 10.51
C GLU A 49 15.89 -3.28 9.46
N GLN A 50 16.90 -2.43 9.69
CA GLN A 50 18.06 -2.32 8.81
C GLN A 50 18.81 -3.65 8.64
N TRP A 51 18.91 -4.43 9.72
CA TRP A 51 19.61 -5.71 9.70
C TRP A 51 18.78 -6.87 9.13
N SER A 52 17.50 -6.66 8.89
CA SER A 52 16.55 -7.61 8.25
C SER A 52 16.28 -7.30 6.78
N GLY A 53 17.08 -6.46 6.14
CA GLY A 53 16.95 -6.14 4.71
C GLY A 53 16.99 -7.38 3.79
N PRO A 54 16.69 -7.22 2.49
CA PRO A 54 16.62 -8.33 1.53
C PRO A 54 17.91 -9.16 1.48
N GLU A 55 19.07 -8.50 1.54
CA GLU A 55 20.40 -9.11 1.47
C GLU A 55 20.91 -9.64 2.83
N ALA A 56 20.08 -9.64 3.88
CA ALA A 56 20.54 -10.06 5.20
C ALA A 56 20.79 -11.58 5.27
N THR A 57 21.91 -11.97 5.87
CA THR A 57 22.20 -13.39 6.17
C THR A 57 21.32 -13.90 7.31
N ALA A 58 21.27 -15.23 7.50
CA ALA A 58 20.55 -15.85 8.61
C ALA A 58 21.06 -15.36 9.98
N GLU A 59 22.39 -15.19 10.11
CA GLU A 59 22.97 -14.67 11.35
C GLU A 59 22.57 -13.21 11.61
N ARG A 60 22.58 -12.37 10.57
CA ARG A 60 22.12 -10.97 10.70
C ARG A 60 20.66 -10.92 11.12
N ARG A 61 19.79 -11.74 10.50
CA ARG A 61 18.37 -11.82 10.91
C ARG A 61 18.18 -12.31 12.35
N THR A 62 19.00 -13.26 12.80
CA THR A 62 18.95 -13.71 14.19
C THR A 62 19.33 -12.60 15.16
N ARG A 63 20.35 -11.80 14.84
CA ARG A 63 20.71 -10.62 15.64
C ARG A 63 19.63 -9.54 15.57
N ALA A 64 19.06 -9.30 14.39
CA ALA A 64 17.94 -8.39 14.22
C ALA A 64 16.73 -8.80 15.08
N ASP A 65 16.41 -10.09 15.14
CA ASP A 65 15.37 -10.61 16.04
C ASP A 65 15.67 -10.32 17.51
N ALA A 66 16.92 -10.40 17.93
CA ALA A 66 17.32 -10.06 19.31
C ALA A 66 17.09 -8.56 19.59
N PHE A 67 17.50 -7.67 18.68
CA PHE A 67 17.23 -6.23 18.78
C PHE A 67 15.74 -5.92 18.79
N ALA A 68 14.96 -6.56 17.92
CA ALA A 68 13.51 -6.35 17.86
C ALA A 68 12.81 -6.79 19.16
N ARG A 69 13.21 -7.92 19.74
CA ARG A 69 12.68 -8.36 21.05
C ARG A 69 13.10 -7.43 22.20
N ASP A 70 14.33 -6.91 22.17
CA ASP A 70 14.77 -5.93 23.16
C ASP A 70 14.02 -4.61 23.00
N ALA A 71 13.80 -4.16 21.75
CA ALA A 71 12.98 -3.00 21.46
C ALA A 71 11.58 -3.13 22.07
N LEU A 72 10.89 -4.25 21.86
CA LEU A 72 9.54 -4.49 22.39
C LEU A 72 9.50 -4.61 23.92
N ARG A 73 10.58 -5.09 24.57
CA ARG A 73 10.65 -5.08 26.04
C ARG A 73 10.74 -3.67 26.62
N ARG A 74 11.36 -2.74 25.90
CA ARG A 74 11.55 -1.34 26.31
C ARG A 74 10.40 -0.44 25.91
N ASP A 75 9.90 -0.65 24.70
CA ASP A 75 8.75 0.07 24.13
C ASP A 75 7.83 -0.93 23.40
N PRO A 76 6.82 -1.48 24.09
CA PRO A 76 5.88 -2.44 23.50
C PRO A 76 5.06 -1.90 22.33
N THR A 77 5.07 -0.58 22.10
CA THR A 77 4.32 0.07 21.02
C THR A 77 5.12 0.19 19.72
N THR A 78 6.33 -0.38 19.66
CA THR A 78 7.24 -0.28 18.51
C THR A 78 6.80 -1.19 17.37
N VAL A 79 6.02 -0.64 16.45
CA VAL A 79 5.48 -1.37 15.28
C VAL A 79 6.59 -1.98 14.43
N ALA A 80 7.65 -1.22 14.16
CA ALA A 80 8.79 -1.67 13.35
C ALA A 80 9.43 -2.95 13.88
N ALA A 81 9.58 -3.07 15.20
CA ALA A 81 10.12 -4.28 15.83
C ALA A 81 9.20 -5.49 15.63
N ALA A 82 7.89 -5.33 15.83
CA ALA A 82 6.92 -6.39 15.62
C ALA A 82 6.87 -6.83 14.13
N ALA A 83 6.85 -5.88 13.21
CA ALA A 83 6.87 -6.15 11.78
C ALA A 83 8.16 -6.88 11.34
N THR A 84 9.32 -6.50 11.90
CA THR A 84 10.61 -7.16 11.64
C THR A 84 10.61 -8.62 12.11
N LEU A 85 10.08 -8.89 13.31
CA LEU A 85 9.93 -10.27 13.79
C LEU A 85 8.99 -11.09 12.91
N GLY A 86 7.91 -10.46 12.43
CA GLY A 86 6.98 -11.07 11.48
C GLY A 86 7.65 -11.42 10.14
N LEU A 87 8.39 -10.48 9.57
CA LEU A 87 9.12 -10.69 8.31
C LEU A 87 10.16 -11.80 8.44
N ASN A 88 10.98 -11.77 9.48
CA ASN A 88 11.99 -12.79 9.70
C ASN A 88 11.40 -14.17 9.97
N ALA A 89 10.25 -14.26 10.64
CA ALA A 89 9.50 -15.49 10.81
C ALA A 89 9.00 -16.02 9.45
N GLN A 90 8.44 -15.15 8.61
CA GLN A 90 7.97 -15.52 7.27
C GLN A 90 9.11 -16.04 6.39
N ILE A 91 10.27 -15.39 6.42
CA ILE A 91 11.46 -15.82 5.64
C ILE A 91 11.96 -17.20 6.10
N ARG A 92 11.81 -17.53 7.38
CA ARG A 92 12.13 -18.88 7.92
C ARG A 92 11.04 -19.93 7.62
N GLY A 93 9.94 -19.56 6.99
CA GLY A 93 8.80 -20.46 6.76
C GLY A 93 7.89 -20.65 7.98
N ASP A 94 8.12 -19.93 9.09
CA ASP A 94 7.25 -19.99 10.27
C ASP A 94 6.04 -19.05 10.12
N THR A 95 5.13 -19.46 9.25
CA THR A 95 3.88 -18.70 8.99
C THR A 95 3.02 -18.49 10.26
N PRO A 96 2.89 -19.46 11.19
CA PRO A 96 2.19 -19.22 12.46
C PRO A 96 2.82 -18.09 13.30
N ALA A 97 4.13 -18.03 13.41
CA ALA A 97 4.82 -16.93 14.11
C ALA A 97 4.67 -15.62 13.34
N ALA A 98 4.85 -15.62 12.02
CA ALA A 98 4.64 -14.44 11.19
C ALA A 98 3.25 -13.86 11.41
N ARG A 99 2.21 -14.69 11.39
CA ARG A 99 0.82 -14.27 11.64
C ARG A 99 0.62 -13.65 13.02
N ARG A 100 1.25 -14.20 14.06
CA ARG A 100 1.17 -13.61 15.41
C ARG A 100 1.82 -12.24 15.47
N TRP A 101 3.02 -12.09 14.90
CA TRP A 101 3.77 -10.84 14.95
C TRP A 101 3.15 -9.75 14.07
N PHE A 102 2.74 -10.05 12.83
CA PHE A 102 2.05 -9.09 11.98
C PHE A 102 0.66 -8.73 12.52
N GLY A 103 -0.06 -9.69 13.11
CA GLY A 103 -1.31 -9.40 13.81
C GLY A 103 -1.13 -8.49 15.03
N PHE A 104 0.00 -8.58 15.72
CA PHE A 104 0.36 -7.64 16.79
C PHE A 104 0.72 -6.27 16.20
N ALA A 105 1.54 -6.21 15.16
CA ALA A 105 1.90 -4.97 14.47
C ALA A 105 0.66 -4.22 13.95
N GLU A 106 -0.31 -4.92 13.35
CA GLU A 106 -1.58 -4.34 12.87
C GLU A 106 -2.41 -3.72 14.00
N LYS A 107 -2.44 -4.37 15.18
CA LYS A 107 -3.13 -3.81 16.37
C LYS A 107 -2.46 -2.54 16.87
N LEU A 108 -1.13 -2.44 16.79
CA LEU A 108 -0.38 -1.25 17.15
C LEU A 108 -0.58 -0.12 16.13
N SER A 109 -0.51 -0.46 14.84
CA SER A 109 -0.71 0.54 13.77
C SER A 109 -1.10 -0.11 12.46
N ARG A 110 -2.20 0.36 11.87
CA ARG A 110 -2.59 0.01 10.50
C ARG A 110 -1.80 0.73 9.43
N ARG A 111 -0.92 1.69 9.80
CA ARG A 111 -0.14 2.51 8.85
C ARG A 111 1.16 1.84 8.41
N ASP A 112 1.55 0.74 9.02
CA ASP A 112 2.76 0.01 8.62
C ASP A 112 2.51 -0.73 7.31
N LEU A 113 3.14 -0.26 6.24
CA LEU A 113 2.94 -0.81 4.90
C LEU A 113 3.37 -2.28 4.80
N ARG A 114 4.46 -2.67 5.45
CA ARG A 114 4.95 -4.07 5.44
C ARG A 114 3.93 -5.02 6.04
N THR A 115 3.31 -4.61 7.14
CA THR A 115 2.22 -5.37 7.78
C THR A 115 1.04 -5.54 6.83
N GLN A 116 0.66 -4.49 6.11
CA GLN A 116 -0.46 -4.57 5.15
C GLN A 116 -0.10 -5.42 3.92
N LEU A 117 1.12 -5.29 3.39
CA LEU A 117 1.58 -6.11 2.27
C LEU A 117 1.59 -7.61 2.63
N TRP A 118 2.14 -7.96 3.80
CA TRP A 118 2.09 -9.33 4.28
C TRP A 118 0.65 -9.85 4.44
N ALA A 119 -0.24 -9.03 4.99
CA ALA A 119 -1.65 -9.40 5.18
C ALA A 119 -2.39 -9.59 3.84
N ILE A 120 -2.03 -8.80 2.81
CA ILE A 120 -2.50 -8.98 1.43
C ILE A 120 -2.07 -10.36 0.92
N GLU A 121 -0.77 -10.66 0.95
CA GLU A 121 -0.22 -11.95 0.48
C GLU A 121 -0.84 -13.13 1.22
N TYR A 122 -0.96 -13.02 2.53
CA TYR A 122 -1.56 -14.05 3.37
C TYR A 122 -3.04 -14.30 3.01
N SER A 123 -3.81 -13.24 2.76
CA SER A 123 -5.22 -13.34 2.35
C SER A 123 -5.36 -13.91 0.94
N VAL A 124 -4.48 -13.51 0.00
CA VAL A 124 -4.43 -14.06 -1.37
C VAL A 124 -4.15 -15.56 -1.33
N GLY A 125 -3.15 -16.00 -0.55
CA GLY A 125 -2.83 -17.43 -0.42
C GLY A 125 -3.95 -18.29 0.17
N ARG A 126 -4.97 -17.67 0.77
CA ARG A 126 -6.17 -18.32 1.31
C ARG A 126 -7.41 -18.17 0.41
N GLY A 127 -7.29 -17.47 -0.71
CA GLY A 127 -8.44 -17.12 -1.56
C GLY A 127 -9.43 -16.14 -0.90
N ASP A 128 -9.03 -15.43 0.16
CA ASP A 128 -9.88 -14.46 0.86
C ASP A 128 -9.84 -13.10 0.13
N VAL A 129 -10.61 -12.99 -0.96
CA VAL A 129 -10.70 -11.75 -1.76
C VAL A 129 -11.19 -10.55 -0.93
N PRO A 130 -12.25 -10.66 -0.09
CA PRO A 130 -12.66 -9.54 0.74
C PRO A 130 -11.59 -9.09 1.74
N GLY A 131 -10.89 -10.03 2.38
CA GLY A 131 -9.77 -9.73 3.28
C GLY A 131 -8.62 -9.06 2.55
N THR A 132 -8.27 -9.56 1.36
CA THR A 132 -7.26 -8.96 0.50
C THR A 132 -7.59 -7.50 0.19
N LEU A 133 -8.78 -7.20 -0.32
CA LEU A 133 -9.19 -5.84 -0.68
C LEU A 133 -9.30 -4.92 0.54
N ARG A 134 -9.65 -5.44 1.71
CA ARG A 134 -9.61 -4.67 2.97
C ARG A 134 -8.20 -4.17 3.29
N HIS A 135 -7.18 -5.03 3.14
CA HIS A 135 -5.79 -4.64 3.38
C HIS A 135 -5.25 -3.73 2.27
N TYR A 136 -5.67 -3.91 1.00
CA TYR A 136 -5.43 -2.94 -0.07
C TYR A 136 -5.97 -1.55 0.29
N ASP A 137 -7.23 -1.45 0.71
CA ASP A 137 -7.85 -0.18 1.10
C ASP A 137 -7.08 0.49 2.25
N ILE A 138 -6.69 -0.27 3.27
CA ILE A 138 -5.91 0.26 4.39
C ILE A 138 -4.54 0.79 3.89
N ALA A 139 -3.80 0.00 3.12
CA ALA A 139 -2.49 0.38 2.61
C ALA A 139 -2.57 1.65 1.75
N LEU A 140 -3.52 1.71 0.81
CA LEU A 140 -3.70 2.82 -0.11
C LEU A 140 -4.15 4.12 0.59
N ARG A 141 -4.89 4.02 1.69
CA ARG A 141 -5.27 5.19 2.51
C ARG A 141 -4.15 5.69 3.40
N THR A 142 -3.24 4.83 3.82
CA THR A 142 -2.30 5.15 4.89
C THR A 142 -0.87 5.36 4.41
N SER A 143 -0.51 4.89 3.21
CA SER A 143 0.83 5.00 2.64
C SER A 143 0.81 5.61 1.24
N ARG A 144 1.57 6.70 1.06
CA ARG A 144 1.72 7.35 -0.25
C ARG A 144 2.44 6.49 -1.29
N SER A 145 3.34 5.60 -0.85
CA SER A 145 4.08 4.69 -1.74
C SER A 145 3.28 3.44 -2.14
N ALA A 146 2.16 3.17 -1.47
CA ALA A 146 1.37 1.97 -1.71
C ALA A 146 0.78 1.92 -3.13
N ALA A 147 0.36 3.05 -3.68
CA ALA A 147 -0.24 3.12 -5.02
C ALA A 147 0.70 2.57 -6.10
N GLY A 148 1.96 3.02 -6.12
CA GLY A 148 2.95 2.56 -7.11
C GLY A 148 3.26 1.06 -7.04
N LEU A 149 3.08 0.43 -5.87
CA LEU A 149 3.28 -1.02 -5.67
C LEU A 149 2.02 -1.82 -5.98
N LEU A 150 0.85 -1.31 -5.56
CA LEU A 150 -0.38 -2.08 -5.51
C LEU A 150 -1.28 -1.90 -6.73
N PHE A 151 -1.26 -0.74 -7.40
CA PHE A 151 -2.10 -0.51 -8.58
C PHE A 151 -1.76 -1.44 -9.75
N PRO A 152 -0.49 -1.70 -10.11
CA PRO A 152 -0.18 -2.64 -11.19
C PRO A 152 -0.72 -4.06 -10.90
N VAL A 153 -0.56 -4.53 -9.66
CA VAL A 153 -1.04 -5.86 -9.25
C VAL A 153 -2.58 -5.92 -9.26
N LEU A 154 -3.23 -4.91 -8.70
CA LEU A 154 -4.69 -4.82 -8.67
C LEU A 154 -5.26 -4.67 -10.08
N GLY A 155 -4.60 -3.87 -10.94
CA GLY A 155 -4.96 -3.68 -12.33
C GLY A 155 -4.89 -4.95 -13.17
N SER A 156 -3.89 -5.80 -12.95
CA SER A 156 -3.84 -7.11 -13.60
C SER A 156 -4.92 -8.08 -13.09
N ALA A 157 -5.25 -8.00 -11.80
CA ALA A 157 -6.22 -8.87 -11.16
C ALA A 157 -7.67 -8.59 -11.58
N ILE A 158 -8.00 -7.41 -12.15
CA ILE A 158 -9.36 -7.11 -12.62
C ILE A 158 -9.81 -7.99 -13.81
N SER A 159 -8.93 -8.74 -14.42
CA SER A 159 -9.31 -9.75 -15.43
C SER A 159 -10.18 -10.86 -14.83
N ASP A 160 -10.04 -11.13 -13.52
CA ASP A 160 -10.92 -12.03 -12.78
C ASP A 160 -12.25 -11.34 -12.44
N GLY A 161 -13.38 -12.00 -12.80
CA GLY A 161 -14.72 -11.46 -12.58
C GLY A 161 -15.10 -11.32 -11.11
N ALA A 162 -14.65 -12.24 -10.24
CA ALA A 162 -14.94 -12.20 -8.81
C ALA A 162 -14.17 -11.07 -8.12
N ILE A 163 -12.90 -10.89 -8.48
CA ILE A 163 -12.07 -9.78 -7.99
C ILE A 163 -12.66 -8.45 -8.46
N ARG A 164 -13.06 -8.35 -9.74
CA ARG A 164 -13.69 -7.15 -10.31
C ARG A 164 -14.97 -6.75 -9.57
N ALA A 165 -15.84 -7.72 -9.28
CA ALA A 165 -17.07 -7.48 -8.51
C ALA A 165 -16.78 -7.02 -7.07
N ALA A 166 -15.87 -7.68 -6.38
CA ALA A 166 -15.48 -7.32 -5.01
C ALA A 166 -14.79 -5.94 -4.95
N LEU A 167 -13.96 -5.61 -5.96
CA LEU A 167 -13.34 -4.30 -6.09
C LEU A 167 -14.38 -3.20 -6.31
N THR A 168 -15.38 -3.45 -7.16
CA THR A 168 -16.52 -2.53 -7.36
C THR A 168 -17.23 -2.23 -6.03
N GLN A 169 -17.49 -3.25 -5.21
CA GLN A 169 -18.08 -3.07 -3.87
C GLN A 169 -17.17 -2.26 -2.92
N THR A 170 -15.86 -2.47 -3.01
CA THR A 170 -14.89 -1.72 -2.21
C THR A 170 -14.89 -0.25 -2.64
N MET A 171 -14.88 0.03 -3.94
CA MET A 171 -14.89 1.37 -4.50
C MET A 171 -16.23 2.10 -4.29
N ALA A 172 -17.35 1.36 -4.11
CA ALA A 172 -18.65 1.94 -3.77
C ALA A 172 -18.66 2.71 -2.43
N ARG A 173 -17.68 2.43 -1.55
CA ARG A 173 -17.45 3.18 -0.32
C ARG A 173 -16.71 4.51 -0.55
N LYS A 174 -16.40 4.84 -1.81
CA LYS A 174 -15.75 6.06 -2.27
C LYS A 174 -14.41 6.34 -1.55
N PRO A 175 -13.46 5.39 -1.52
CA PRO A 175 -12.16 5.65 -0.93
C PRO A 175 -11.39 6.69 -1.75
N ASP A 176 -10.59 7.52 -1.08
CA ASP A 176 -9.84 8.62 -1.72
C ASP A 176 -8.89 8.17 -2.83
N TRP A 177 -8.43 6.92 -2.81
CA TRP A 177 -7.56 6.36 -3.84
C TRP A 177 -8.31 5.91 -5.10
N ALA A 178 -9.65 5.73 -5.06
CA ALA A 178 -10.42 5.19 -6.19
C ALA A 178 -10.30 6.00 -7.49
N PRO A 179 -10.36 7.35 -7.50
CA PRO A 179 -10.19 8.13 -8.72
C PRO A 179 -8.79 7.96 -9.34
N PHE A 180 -7.76 7.82 -8.51
CA PHE A 180 -6.39 7.60 -8.97
C PHE A 180 -6.22 6.22 -9.61
N PHE A 181 -6.81 5.19 -9.02
CA PHE A 181 -6.81 3.85 -9.60
C PHE A 181 -7.57 3.80 -10.93
N VAL A 182 -8.73 4.45 -11.02
CA VAL A 182 -9.49 4.56 -12.28
C VAL A 182 -8.65 5.21 -13.39
N ALA A 183 -7.93 6.29 -13.06
CA ALA A 183 -7.05 6.96 -14.02
C ALA A 183 -5.87 6.07 -14.43
N ASP A 184 -5.27 5.36 -13.47
CA ASP A 184 -4.14 4.46 -13.67
C ASP A 184 -4.51 3.30 -14.62
N VAL A 185 -5.60 2.58 -14.35
CA VAL A 185 -6.01 1.45 -15.20
C VAL A 185 -6.51 1.89 -16.58
N ALA A 186 -7.06 3.10 -16.71
CA ALA A 186 -7.46 3.64 -17.99
C ALA A 186 -6.27 3.92 -18.90
N ALA A 187 -5.17 4.42 -18.34
CA ALA A 187 -3.95 4.82 -19.06
C ALA A 187 -2.91 3.70 -19.17
N GLY A 188 -2.91 2.74 -18.25
CA GLY A 188 -1.91 1.66 -18.13
C GLY A 188 -2.09 0.51 -19.12
N ASP A 189 -1.21 -0.49 -19.06
CA ASP A 189 -1.16 -1.62 -20.00
C ASP A 189 -2.13 -2.78 -19.64
N ASN A 190 -3.12 -2.53 -18.78
CA ASN A 190 -4.10 -3.53 -18.39
C ASN A 190 -4.97 -3.95 -19.58
N ASP A 191 -5.57 -5.16 -19.55
CA ASP A 191 -6.52 -5.59 -20.55
C ASP A 191 -7.69 -4.58 -20.68
N PRO A 192 -7.85 -3.90 -21.83
CA PRO A 192 -8.86 -2.87 -21.98
C PRO A 192 -10.30 -3.41 -21.89
N LYS A 193 -10.53 -4.72 -22.17
CA LYS A 193 -11.84 -5.36 -21.96
C LYS A 193 -12.15 -5.47 -20.47
N ALA A 194 -11.19 -5.91 -19.66
CA ALA A 194 -11.36 -6.02 -18.23
C ALA A 194 -11.60 -4.63 -17.60
N VAL A 195 -10.89 -3.59 -18.07
CA VAL A 195 -11.09 -2.21 -17.63
C VAL A 195 -12.49 -1.70 -18.01
N ALA A 196 -12.95 -1.96 -19.24
CA ALA A 196 -14.30 -1.58 -19.68
C ALA A 196 -15.38 -2.24 -18.80
N LEU A 197 -15.24 -3.53 -18.49
CA LEU A 197 -16.15 -4.26 -17.62
C LEU A 197 -16.12 -3.72 -16.18
N LEU A 198 -14.95 -3.34 -15.65
CA LEU A 198 -14.84 -2.66 -14.35
C LEU A 198 -15.61 -1.34 -14.39
N PHE A 199 -15.40 -0.50 -15.40
CA PHE A 199 -16.06 0.80 -15.50
C PHE A 199 -17.58 0.71 -15.67
N GLN A 200 -18.07 -0.32 -16.36
CA GLN A 200 -19.52 -0.63 -16.40
C GLN A 200 -20.04 -0.98 -15.00
N GLY A 201 -19.32 -1.84 -14.26
CA GLY A 201 -19.68 -2.18 -12.89
C GLY A 201 -19.68 -0.96 -11.96
N LEU A 202 -18.66 -0.09 -12.05
CA LEU A 202 -18.58 1.14 -11.28
C LEU A 202 -19.76 2.07 -11.59
N THR A 203 -20.07 2.28 -12.87
CA THR A 203 -21.19 3.11 -13.31
C THR A 203 -22.54 2.56 -12.81
N ALA A 204 -22.74 1.25 -12.89
CA ALA A 204 -23.93 0.58 -12.37
C ALA A 204 -24.05 0.70 -10.83
N ALA A 205 -22.92 0.78 -10.12
CA ALA A 205 -22.89 1.03 -8.69
C ALA A 205 -22.99 2.52 -8.30
N GLY A 206 -23.24 3.41 -9.26
CA GLY A 206 -23.36 4.86 -9.04
C GLY A 206 -22.04 5.57 -8.75
N ILE A 207 -20.92 4.96 -9.17
CA ILE A 207 -19.59 5.56 -9.04
C ILE A 207 -19.25 6.25 -10.33
N ASP A 208 -18.88 7.52 -10.24
CA ASP A 208 -18.53 8.30 -11.41
C ASP A 208 -17.17 7.89 -11.98
N VAL A 209 -17.14 7.66 -13.29
CA VAL A 209 -15.92 7.43 -14.07
C VAL A 209 -15.79 8.62 -15.02
N SER A 210 -14.68 9.32 -14.98
CA SER A 210 -14.47 10.52 -15.80
C SER A 210 -14.56 10.19 -17.30
N ASP A 211 -15.09 11.12 -18.10
CA ASP A 211 -15.20 10.96 -19.56
C ASP A 211 -13.82 10.74 -20.20
N ARG A 212 -12.78 11.36 -19.66
CA ARG A 212 -11.39 11.11 -20.07
C ARG A 212 -11.00 9.62 -19.91
N ALA A 213 -11.26 9.02 -18.78
CA ALA A 213 -10.95 7.60 -18.54
C ALA A 213 -11.77 6.69 -19.48
N ARG A 214 -13.06 7.00 -19.67
CA ARG A 214 -13.93 6.29 -20.62
C ARG A 214 -13.39 6.34 -22.03
N SER A 215 -13.02 7.54 -22.52
CA SER A 215 -12.48 7.75 -23.87
C SER A 215 -11.14 7.01 -24.05
N GLN A 216 -10.27 7.02 -23.04
CA GLN A 216 -9.01 6.27 -23.09
C GLN A 216 -9.24 4.77 -23.26
N VAL A 217 -10.16 4.18 -22.51
CA VAL A 217 -10.50 2.75 -22.63
C VAL A 217 -11.05 2.42 -24.01
N ILE A 218 -11.94 3.25 -24.56
CA ILE A 218 -12.48 3.07 -25.92
C ILE A 218 -11.36 3.12 -26.94
N ALA A 219 -10.46 4.11 -26.87
CA ALA A 219 -9.34 4.24 -27.78
C ALA A 219 -8.42 3.00 -27.71
N ARG A 220 -8.13 2.49 -26.52
CA ARG A 220 -7.30 1.28 -26.33
C ARG A 220 -7.99 0.02 -26.89
N LEU A 221 -9.30 -0.12 -26.71
CA LEU A 221 -10.06 -1.21 -27.34
C LEU A 221 -9.96 -1.16 -28.86
N VAL A 222 -10.09 0.04 -29.45
CA VAL A 222 -9.95 0.23 -30.90
C VAL A 222 -8.52 -0.09 -31.36
N GLN A 223 -7.50 0.39 -30.65
CA GLN A 223 -6.08 0.09 -30.95
C GLN A 223 -5.77 -1.41 -30.88
N ALA A 224 -6.41 -2.13 -29.95
CA ALA A 224 -6.31 -3.58 -29.82
C ALA A 224 -7.14 -4.35 -30.86
N ASN A 225 -7.76 -3.66 -31.81
CA ASN A 225 -8.69 -4.21 -32.81
C ASN A 225 -9.94 -4.89 -32.22
N GLU A 226 -10.30 -4.52 -30.99
CA GLU A 226 -11.47 -5.02 -30.26
C GLU A 226 -12.70 -4.14 -30.53
N ILE A 227 -13.07 -4.01 -31.81
CA ILE A 227 -14.12 -3.07 -32.27
C ILE A 227 -15.49 -3.40 -31.68
N GLY A 228 -15.82 -4.69 -31.55
CA GLY A 228 -17.08 -5.13 -30.94
C GLY A 228 -17.21 -4.69 -29.47
N PRO A 229 -16.26 -5.04 -28.61
CA PRO A 229 -16.19 -4.56 -27.24
C PRO A 229 -16.14 -3.04 -27.09
N ALA A 230 -15.39 -2.34 -27.95
CA ALA A 230 -15.32 -0.86 -27.97
C ALA A 230 -16.71 -0.26 -28.20
N TRP A 231 -17.42 -0.77 -29.20
CA TRP A 231 -18.77 -0.33 -29.47
C TRP A 231 -19.74 -0.68 -28.33
N ALA A 232 -19.70 -1.89 -27.82
CA ALA A 232 -20.57 -2.30 -26.71
C ALA A 232 -20.39 -1.40 -25.48
N TYR A 233 -19.12 -1.08 -25.14
CA TYR A 233 -18.82 -0.17 -24.04
C TYR A 233 -19.30 1.26 -24.34
N TYR A 234 -19.02 1.81 -25.54
CA TYR A 234 -19.49 3.12 -25.94
C TYR A 234 -21.02 3.23 -25.86
N ALA A 235 -21.74 2.23 -26.39
CA ALA A 235 -23.21 2.22 -26.38
C ALA A 235 -23.78 2.14 -24.96
N SER A 236 -23.08 1.48 -24.02
CA SER A 236 -23.50 1.40 -22.61
C SER A 236 -23.42 2.73 -21.86
N ILE A 237 -22.53 3.62 -22.28
CA ILE A 237 -22.32 4.93 -21.62
C ILE A 237 -22.98 6.09 -22.37
N ARG A 238 -23.48 5.86 -23.60
CA ARG A 238 -24.11 6.88 -24.44
C ARG A 238 -25.49 6.40 -24.90
N PRO A 239 -26.55 6.75 -24.16
CA PRO A 239 -27.93 6.42 -24.59
C PRO A 239 -28.25 6.96 -26.00
N GLY A 240 -28.84 6.12 -26.84
CA GLY A 240 -29.19 6.49 -28.22
C GLY A 240 -28.05 6.38 -29.24
N ALA A 241 -26.88 5.80 -28.84
CA ALA A 241 -25.80 5.49 -29.78
C ALA A 241 -26.31 4.55 -30.89
N SER A 242 -26.00 4.84 -32.16
CA SER A 242 -26.39 4.04 -33.33
C SER A 242 -25.21 3.92 -34.29
N ARG A 243 -24.97 2.70 -34.79
CA ARG A 243 -23.92 2.45 -35.80
C ARG A 243 -24.21 3.08 -37.14
N SER A 244 -25.47 3.38 -37.42
CA SER A 244 -25.92 3.92 -38.70
C SER A 244 -26.00 5.45 -38.75
N LYS A 245 -25.75 6.13 -37.61
CA LYS A 245 -25.85 7.60 -37.52
C LYS A 245 -24.60 8.16 -36.85
N SER A 246 -23.95 9.13 -37.50
CA SER A 246 -22.94 9.94 -36.85
C SER A 246 -23.61 10.84 -35.81
N ARG A 247 -23.02 10.92 -34.61
CA ARG A 247 -23.48 11.83 -33.58
C ARG A 247 -23.07 13.27 -33.84
N ASP A 248 -21.94 13.44 -34.53
CA ASP A 248 -21.43 14.73 -34.97
C ASP A 248 -21.15 14.70 -36.48
N PRO A 249 -22.19 14.81 -37.28
CA PRO A 249 -22.05 14.80 -38.76
C PRO A 249 -21.26 16.00 -39.29
N ARG A 250 -21.03 17.03 -38.48
CA ARG A 250 -20.29 18.23 -38.84
C ARG A 250 -18.87 18.26 -38.29
N PHE A 251 -18.44 17.24 -37.53
CA PHE A 251 -17.12 17.15 -36.88
C PHE A 251 -16.81 18.39 -36.02
N THR A 252 -17.81 18.90 -35.31
CA THR A 252 -17.69 20.08 -34.44
C THR A 252 -17.44 19.73 -32.97
N ALA A 253 -17.69 18.49 -32.57
CA ALA A 253 -17.44 18.02 -31.20
C ALA A 253 -15.96 17.89 -30.92
N GLN A 254 -15.56 18.25 -29.71
CA GLN A 254 -14.21 17.97 -29.24
C GLN A 254 -14.05 16.46 -28.95
N LEU A 255 -12.82 15.94 -29.07
CA LEU A 255 -12.49 14.50 -28.88
C LEU A 255 -12.97 13.90 -27.55
N ALA A 256 -13.39 14.74 -26.60
CA ALA A 256 -13.89 14.33 -25.28
C ALA A 256 -15.45 14.27 -25.23
N ASP A 257 -16.14 14.73 -26.25
CA ASP A 257 -17.61 14.74 -26.34
C ASP A 257 -18.09 13.50 -27.11
#